data_71db1c474a6dd02120d6cf600e57dec3
#
_entry.id   71db1c474a6dd02120d6cf600e57dec3
#
_cell.length_a   1.000
_cell.length_b   1.000
_cell.length_c   1.000
_cell.angle_alpha   90.00
_cell.angle_beta   90.00
_cell.angle_gamma   90.00
#
_symmetry.space_group_name_H-M   'P 1'
#
loop_
_entity.id
_entity.type
_entity.pdbx_description
1 polymer ?
#
loop_
_entity_poly.entity_id
_entity_poly.type
_entity_poly.pdbx_seq_one_letter_code
_entity_poly.pdbx_strand_id
1 'polypeptide(L)'
;MAKKLNYSPNKLASALKSGKTHIIGVIVPSVQAHFFASIIHCIEDGLKDSGYCVIIYQSNESVENEINGVKTLLEAQVDGIMASLSLETQDVSHFAEIVKQNKPLILFDRVNADLKVPTITLDDFRAGYIATQHLIDRGYKKIAFITTIHQIKIFNDRLEGYKAALADNGLPIIEEHIIFGGLSIKDGRFGAGKLMRGRNKPDAIIAGDDFTAVGVIKKLKEIDETPPEVGVIGFANEAFSAYITPNLSTIDQHAPQIGKACAKMFLKMINQPNPYTNMEHIVLDPTVVERESTNKEAV
;
A
#
# COMPACT_ATOMS: atom_id res chain seq x y z
N MET A 1 -14.90 -21.19 40.39
CA MET A 1 -14.30 -20.45 41.50
C MET A 1 -13.57 -19.18 41.01
N ALA A 2 -12.70 -19.22 40.03
CA ALA A 2 -11.98 -18.03 39.48
C ALA A 2 -12.89 -16.89 38.99
N LYS A 3 -13.97 -17.19 38.27
CA LYS A 3 -14.97 -16.18 37.83
C LYS A 3 -15.66 -15.45 39.00
N LYS A 4 -15.80 -16.07 40.17
CA LYS A 4 -16.41 -15.44 41.37
C LYS A 4 -15.45 -14.49 42.10
N LEU A 5 -14.15 -14.59 41.85
CA LEU A 5 -13.09 -13.82 42.49
C LEU A 5 -12.54 -12.70 41.60
N ASN A 6 -13.15 -12.43 40.45
CA ASN A 6 -12.63 -11.51 39.41
C ASN A 6 -11.14 -11.76 39.09
N TYR A 7 -10.68 -13.01 39.23
CA TYR A 7 -9.31 -13.37 38.93
C TYR A 7 -9.10 -13.41 37.41
N SER A 8 -8.34 -12.47 36.89
CA SER A 8 -7.80 -12.48 35.52
C SER A 8 -6.41 -13.12 35.57
N PRO A 9 -6.15 -14.21 34.85
CA PRO A 9 -4.80 -14.77 34.75
C PRO A 9 -3.81 -13.71 34.30
N ASN A 10 -2.67 -13.63 34.97
CA ASN A 10 -1.60 -12.72 34.54
C ASN A 10 -1.04 -13.24 33.23
N LYS A 11 -1.33 -12.51 32.10
CA LYS A 11 -0.88 -12.89 30.75
C LYS A 11 0.64 -13.00 30.66
N LEU A 12 1.38 -12.14 31.39
CA LEU A 12 2.85 -12.20 31.45
C LEU A 12 3.36 -13.49 32.10
N ALA A 13 2.72 -13.92 33.20
CA ALA A 13 3.08 -15.18 33.85
C ALA A 13 2.74 -16.39 32.97
N SER A 14 1.63 -16.34 32.21
CA SER A 14 1.30 -17.37 31.22
C SER A 14 2.31 -17.38 30.06
N ALA A 15 2.75 -16.22 29.58
CA ALA A 15 3.75 -16.09 28.52
C ALA A 15 5.10 -16.71 28.91
N LEU A 16 5.54 -16.49 30.16
CA LEU A 16 6.75 -17.12 30.69
C LEU A 16 6.67 -18.67 30.69
N LYS A 17 5.49 -19.23 30.88
CA LYS A 17 5.29 -20.68 30.88
C LYS A 17 5.15 -21.26 29.46
N SER A 18 4.47 -20.57 28.56
CA SER A 18 4.18 -21.03 27.19
C SER A 18 5.25 -20.66 26.18
N GLY A 19 6.09 -19.67 26.49
CA GLY A 19 7.04 -19.04 25.57
C GLY A 19 6.35 -18.17 24.50
N LYS A 20 5.03 -17.92 24.61
CA LYS A 20 4.25 -17.09 23.67
C LYS A 20 3.50 -15.99 24.42
N THR A 21 3.61 -14.76 23.92
CA THR A 21 2.90 -13.60 24.49
C THR A 21 1.50 -13.42 23.91
N HIS A 22 1.20 -14.06 22.79
CA HIS A 22 0.02 -13.83 21.96
C HIS A 22 -0.13 -12.37 21.52
N ILE A 23 0.99 -11.72 21.27
CA ILE A 23 1.06 -10.36 20.74
C ILE A 23 1.85 -10.39 19.43
N ILE A 24 1.34 -9.72 18.41
CA ILE A 24 2.08 -9.44 17.18
C ILE A 24 2.28 -7.95 16.99
N GLY A 25 3.38 -7.59 16.33
CA GLY A 25 3.65 -6.24 15.88
C GLY A 25 3.20 -6.05 14.43
N VAL A 26 2.60 -4.91 14.13
CA VAL A 26 2.32 -4.48 12.76
C VAL A 26 2.94 -3.11 12.54
N ILE A 27 3.92 -3.02 11.65
CA ILE A 27 4.60 -1.77 11.27
C ILE A 27 4.03 -1.30 9.94
N VAL A 28 3.49 -0.08 9.91
CA VAL A 28 2.93 0.55 8.71
C VAL A 28 3.42 1.99 8.57
N PRO A 29 3.49 2.51 7.33
CA PRO A 29 3.84 3.91 7.11
C PRO A 29 2.85 4.89 7.75
N SER A 30 1.55 4.64 7.62
CA SER A 30 0.51 5.52 8.15
C SER A 30 -0.79 4.76 8.42
N VAL A 31 -1.41 5.04 9.55
CA VAL A 31 -2.77 4.54 9.87
C VAL A 31 -3.88 5.48 9.36
N GLN A 32 -3.53 6.64 8.79
CA GLN A 32 -4.49 7.60 8.25
C GLN A 32 -5.05 7.16 6.89
N ALA A 33 -4.30 6.37 6.12
CA ALA A 33 -4.76 5.79 4.87
C ALA A 33 -5.70 4.61 5.17
N HIS A 34 -6.87 4.61 4.54
CA HIS A 34 -7.85 3.52 4.68
C HIS A 34 -7.27 2.18 4.22
N PHE A 35 -6.38 2.20 3.24
CA PHE A 35 -5.65 1.03 2.76
C PHE A 35 -4.96 0.27 3.92
N PHE A 36 -4.07 0.92 4.68
CA PHE A 36 -3.40 0.27 5.81
C PHE A 36 -4.35 -0.05 6.96
N ALA A 37 -5.32 0.83 7.25
CA ALA A 37 -6.32 0.58 8.27
C ALA A 37 -7.15 -0.69 7.96
N SER A 38 -7.51 -0.91 6.70
CA SER A 38 -8.23 -2.12 6.25
C SER A 38 -7.38 -3.38 6.37
N ILE A 39 -6.08 -3.30 6.05
CA ILE A 39 -5.14 -4.42 6.23
C ILE A 39 -5.06 -4.81 7.70
N ILE A 40 -4.83 -3.82 8.59
CA ILE A 40 -4.72 -4.02 10.04
C ILE A 40 -5.99 -4.64 10.60
N HIS A 41 -7.15 -4.10 10.23
CA HIS A 41 -8.45 -4.64 10.64
C HIS A 41 -8.60 -6.12 10.26
N CYS A 42 -8.24 -6.49 9.02
CA CYS A 42 -8.34 -7.88 8.57
C CYS A 42 -7.26 -8.80 9.18
N ILE A 43 -6.08 -8.27 9.54
CA ILE A 43 -5.10 -9.00 10.35
C ILE A 43 -5.67 -9.30 11.72
N GLU A 44 -6.21 -8.29 12.41
CA GLU A 44 -6.78 -8.43 13.75
C GLU A 44 -7.95 -9.44 13.77
N ASP A 45 -8.89 -9.30 12.82
CA ASP A 45 -10.03 -10.20 12.69
C ASP A 45 -9.59 -11.65 12.42
N GLY A 46 -8.62 -11.84 11.53
CA GLY A 46 -8.09 -13.17 11.19
C GLY A 46 -7.29 -13.84 12.31
N LEU A 47 -6.84 -13.09 13.31
CA LEU A 47 -6.07 -13.58 14.47
C LEU A 47 -6.90 -13.70 15.75
N LYS A 48 -8.11 -13.14 15.78
CA LYS A 48 -8.97 -13.04 16.96
C LYS A 48 -9.24 -14.38 17.64
N ASP A 49 -9.62 -15.39 16.86
CA ASP A 49 -9.95 -16.73 17.40
C ASP A 49 -8.71 -17.46 17.93
N SER A 50 -7.53 -17.08 17.50
CA SER A 50 -6.25 -17.61 18.00
C SER A 50 -5.74 -16.89 19.25
N GLY A 51 -6.49 -15.91 19.74
CA GLY A 51 -6.19 -15.16 20.97
C GLY A 51 -5.03 -14.16 20.86
N TYR A 52 -4.59 -13.84 19.64
CA TYR A 52 -3.56 -12.83 19.39
C TYR A 52 -4.11 -11.41 19.49
N CYS A 53 -3.29 -10.50 20.04
CA CYS A 53 -3.52 -9.06 20.03
C CYS A 53 -2.53 -8.38 19.08
N VAL A 54 -2.94 -7.29 18.45
CA VAL A 54 -2.10 -6.50 17.54
C VAL A 54 -1.58 -5.26 18.24
N ILE A 55 -0.26 -5.01 18.17
CA ILE A 55 0.36 -3.73 18.50
C ILE A 55 0.75 -3.07 17.18
N ILE A 56 0.24 -1.88 16.93
CA ILE A 56 0.52 -1.11 15.73
C ILE A 56 1.65 -0.12 16.03
N TYR A 57 2.65 -0.08 15.15
CA TYR A 57 3.69 0.93 15.14
C TYR A 57 3.67 1.68 13.80
N GLN A 58 3.60 3.01 13.87
CA GLN A 58 3.57 3.85 12.67
C GLN A 58 4.95 4.44 12.41
N SER A 59 5.54 4.15 11.24
CA SER A 59 6.86 4.67 10.88
C SER A 59 6.85 6.12 10.37
N ASN A 60 5.70 6.65 9.95
CA ASN A 60 5.58 7.98 9.34
C ASN A 60 6.52 8.19 8.15
N GLU A 61 6.73 7.16 7.34
CA GLU A 61 7.62 7.13 6.18
C GLU A 61 9.11 7.35 6.53
N SER A 62 9.49 7.25 7.81
CA SER A 62 10.86 7.44 8.29
C SER A 62 11.52 6.10 8.61
N VAL A 63 12.71 5.88 8.06
CA VAL A 63 13.53 4.69 8.35
C VAL A 63 13.97 4.64 9.82
N GLU A 64 14.23 5.79 10.43
CA GLU A 64 14.59 5.86 11.86
C GLU A 64 13.45 5.39 12.75
N ASN A 65 12.22 5.85 12.46
CA ASN A 65 11.03 5.38 13.18
C ASN A 65 10.77 3.89 12.94
N GLU A 66 11.02 3.39 11.73
CA GLU A 66 10.87 1.97 11.41
C GLU A 66 11.84 1.11 12.22
N ILE A 67 13.13 1.52 12.33
CA ILE A 67 14.14 0.88 13.18
C ILE A 67 13.70 0.88 14.64
N ASN A 68 13.25 2.04 15.15
CA ASN A 68 12.74 2.17 16.51
C ASN A 68 11.50 1.30 16.75
N GLY A 69 10.63 1.16 15.73
CA GLY A 69 9.46 0.29 15.77
C GLY A 69 9.85 -1.18 15.94
N VAL A 70 10.80 -1.68 15.16
CA VAL A 70 11.30 -3.05 15.28
C VAL A 70 11.88 -3.27 16.69
N LYS A 71 12.73 -2.36 17.18
CA LYS A 71 13.32 -2.47 18.51
C LYS A 71 12.25 -2.50 19.60
N THR A 72 11.31 -1.55 19.57
CA THR A 72 10.22 -1.46 20.57
C THR A 72 9.37 -2.74 20.59
N LEU A 73 9.03 -3.29 19.42
CA LEU A 73 8.21 -4.50 19.34
C LEU A 73 8.99 -5.73 19.84
N LEU A 74 10.31 -5.83 19.56
CA LEU A 74 11.14 -6.90 20.10
C LEU A 74 11.29 -6.80 21.61
N GLU A 75 11.47 -5.60 22.17
CA GLU A 75 11.48 -5.33 23.62
C GLU A 75 10.12 -5.69 24.27
N ALA A 76 9.01 -5.45 23.58
CA ALA A 76 7.67 -5.86 24.00
C ALA A 76 7.43 -7.37 23.85
N GLN A 77 8.46 -8.14 23.43
CA GLN A 77 8.40 -9.61 23.30
C GLN A 77 7.26 -10.09 22.37
N VAL A 78 6.99 -9.38 21.27
CA VAL A 78 6.00 -9.86 20.29
C VAL A 78 6.39 -11.21 19.72
N ASP A 79 5.41 -12.03 19.39
CA ASP A 79 5.61 -13.38 18.84
C ASP A 79 5.99 -13.37 17.35
N GLY A 80 5.77 -12.24 16.66
CA GLY A 80 6.17 -12.01 15.28
C GLY A 80 5.83 -10.60 14.83
N ILE A 81 6.30 -10.23 13.65
CA ILE A 81 6.10 -8.89 13.09
C ILE A 81 5.60 -9.00 11.63
N MET A 82 4.66 -8.16 11.28
CA MET A 82 4.24 -7.90 9.90
C MET A 82 4.58 -6.45 9.57
N ALA A 83 5.19 -6.18 8.42
CA ALA A 83 5.64 -4.83 8.08
C ALA A 83 5.43 -4.48 6.61
N SER A 84 5.06 -3.22 6.36
CA SER A 84 5.20 -2.54 5.08
C SER A 84 6.29 -1.48 5.24
N LEU A 85 7.29 -1.49 4.35
CA LEU A 85 8.48 -0.65 4.46
C LEU A 85 8.15 0.84 4.28
N SER A 86 8.92 1.72 4.91
CA SER A 86 8.82 3.16 4.68
C SER A 86 9.41 3.56 3.31
N LEU A 87 9.04 4.75 2.81
CA LEU A 87 9.57 5.29 1.55
C LEU A 87 11.09 5.52 1.58
N GLU A 88 11.65 5.75 2.77
CA GLU A 88 13.07 6.00 2.95
C GLU A 88 13.91 4.72 3.09
N THR A 89 13.29 3.54 3.29
CA THR A 89 13.98 2.31 3.62
C THR A 89 14.70 1.74 2.41
N GLN A 90 16.03 1.77 2.45
CA GLN A 90 16.92 1.11 1.49
C GLN A 90 17.64 -0.07 2.15
N ASP A 91 18.22 0.15 3.34
CA ASP A 91 18.82 -0.90 4.17
C ASP A 91 17.76 -1.53 5.08
N VAL A 92 17.65 -2.84 5.03
CA VAL A 92 16.68 -3.65 5.79
C VAL A 92 17.35 -4.47 6.90
N SER A 93 18.58 -4.14 7.27
CA SER A 93 19.36 -4.87 8.28
C SER A 93 18.69 -4.94 9.66
N HIS A 94 17.91 -3.93 10.03
CA HIS A 94 17.14 -3.89 11.28
C HIS A 94 16.06 -4.99 11.35
N PHE A 95 15.52 -5.44 10.23
CA PHE A 95 14.60 -6.58 10.22
C PHE A 95 15.31 -7.94 10.37
N ALA A 96 16.61 -8.01 10.06
CA ALA A 96 17.38 -9.25 10.19
C ALA A 96 17.42 -9.75 11.64
N GLU A 97 17.31 -8.86 12.64
CA GLU A 97 17.27 -9.23 14.05
C GLU A 97 16.06 -10.07 14.41
N ILE A 98 14.90 -9.81 13.78
CA ILE A 98 13.67 -10.60 13.95
C ILE A 98 13.89 -12.03 13.46
N VAL A 99 14.51 -12.17 12.28
CA VAL A 99 14.84 -13.47 11.67
C VAL A 99 15.84 -14.24 12.53
N LYS A 100 16.88 -13.57 13.06
CA LYS A 100 17.87 -14.19 13.96
C LYS A 100 17.24 -14.73 15.24
N GLN A 101 16.22 -14.07 15.77
CA GLN A 101 15.46 -14.54 16.92
C GLN A 101 14.44 -15.65 16.58
N ASN A 102 14.46 -16.14 15.35
CA ASN A 102 13.53 -17.16 14.83
C ASN A 102 12.05 -16.79 15.03
N LYS A 103 11.74 -15.48 15.00
CA LYS A 103 10.37 -14.97 15.06
C LYS A 103 9.82 -14.77 13.64
N PRO A 104 8.55 -15.09 13.37
CA PRO A 104 7.91 -14.79 12.09
C PRO A 104 8.03 -13.31 11.72
N LEU A 105 8.56 -13.05 10.53
CA LEU A 105 8.52 -11.76 9.85
C LEU A 105 7.83 -11.95 8.51
N ILE A 106 6.82 -11.15 8.24
CA ILE A 106 6.08 -11.11 6.97
C ILE A 106 6.13 -9.68 6.45
N LEU A 107 6.55 -9.52 5.19
CA LEU A 107 6.44 -8.22 4.54
C LEU A 107 5.19 -8.18 3.66
N PHE A 108 4.53 -7.05 3.64
CA PHE A 108 3.37 -6.84 2.77
C PHE A 108 3.43 -5.46 2.11
N ASP A 109 2.75 -5.30 0.98
CA ASP A 109 2.73 -4.09 0.17
C ASP A 109 4.15 -3.71 -0.28
N ARG A 110 4.87 -2.88 0.47
CA ARG A 110 6.25 -2.50 0.17
C ARG A 110 7.22 -3.50 0.79
N VAL A 111 7.96 -4.18 -0.05
CA VAL A 111 8.88 -5.26 0.33
C VAL A 111 10.28 -5.05 -0.22
N ASN A 112 11.26 -5.72 0.37
CA ASN A 112 12.62 -5.75 -0.13
C ASN A 112 13.05 -7.21 -0.33
N ALA A 113 13.57 -7.54 -1.52
CA ALA A 113 13.94 -8.91 -1.89
C ALA A 113 15.21 -9.43 -1.19
N ASP A 114 16.02 -8.54 -0.60
CA ASP A 114 17.22 -8.94 0.16
C ASP A 114 16.84 -9.66 1.45
N LEU A 115 15.69 -9.35 2.01
CA LEU A 115 15.10 -10.11 3.11
C LEU A 115 14.47 -11.40 2.57
N LYS A 116 15.02 -12.53 2.96
CA LYS A 116 14.50 -13.85 2.63
C LYS A 116 13.36 -14.21 3.59
N VAL A 117 12.20 -13.57 3.42
CA VAL A 117 11.01 -13.73 4.25
C VAL A 117 9.76 -13.82 3.37
N PRO A 118 8.66 -14.41 3.85
CA PRO A 118 7.39 -14.43 3.14
C PRO A 118 6.86 -13.03 2.83
N THR A 119 6.23 -12.87 1.67
CA THR A 119 5.70 -11.58 1.21
C THR A 119 4.28 -11.70 0.68
N ILE A 120 3.48 -10.65 0.89
CA ILE A 120 2.17 -10.49 0.26
C ILE A 120 2.19 -9.14 -0.48
N THR A 121 2.15 -9.18 -1.80
CA THR A 121 2.27 -8.00 -2.67
C THR A 121 1.14 -7.94 -3.69
N LEU A 122 1.07 -6.83 -4.39
CA LEU A 122 0.28 -6.67 -5.61
C LEU A 122 1.18 -6.87 -6.84
N ASP A 123 0.60 -7.23 -7.98
CA ASP A 123 1.26 -7.08 -9.28
C ASP A 123 1.20 -5.60 -9.70
N ASP A 124 2.18 -4.82 -9.24
CA ASP A 124 2.24 -3.38 -9.48
C ASP A 124 2.53 -3.02 -10.93
N PHE A 125 3.26 -3.88 -11.67
CA PHE A 125 3.42 -3.69 -13.12
C PHE A 125 2.06 -3.78 -13.82
N ARG A 126 1.31 -4.84 -13.54
CA ARG A 126 -0.04 -5.01 -14.05
C ARG A 126 -0.97 -3.86 -13.61
N ALA A 127 -0.82 -3.37 -12.38
CA ALA A 127 -1.62 -2.25 -11.87
C ALA A 127 -1.39 -0.97 -12.70
N GLY A 128 -0.14 -0.61 -12.99
CA GLY A 128 0.19 0.50 -13.89
C GLY A 128 -0.30 0.28 -15.32
N TYR A 129 -0.16 -0.96 -15.82
CA TYR A 129 -0.62 -1.33 -17.16
C TYR A 129 -2.14 -1.17 -17.31
N ILE A 130 -2.94 -1.79 -16.41
CA ILE A 130 -4.41 -1.74 -16.52
C ILE A 130 -4.99 -0.35 -16.24
N ALA A 131 -4.35 0.46 -15.37
CA ALA A 131 -4.73 1.85 -15.17
C ALA A 131 -4.60 2.67 -16.46
N THR A 132 -3.49 2.46 -17.18
CA THR A 132 -3.21 3.14 -18.45
C THR A 132 -4.11 2.62 -19.56
N GLN A 133 -4.28 1.30 -19.66
CA GLN A 133 -5.15 0.67 -20.65
C GLN A 133 -6.61 1.13 -20.48
N HIS A 134 -7.08 1.21 -19.24
CA HIS A 134 -8.42 1.75 -18.95
C HIS A 134 -8.62 3.16 -19.52
N LEU A 135 -7.65 4.05 -19.33
CA LEU A 135 -7.71 5.40 -19.90
C LEU A 135 -7.69 5.39 -21.43
N ILE A 136 -6.87 4.53 -22.04
CA ILE A 136 -6.82 4.36 -23.50
C ILE A 136 -8.16 3.86 -24.04
N ASP A 137 -8.77 2.86 -23.40
CA ASP A 137 -10.07 2.30 -23.77
C ASP A 137 -11.20 3.34 -23.67
N ARG A 138 -11.04 4.34 -22.78
CA ARG A 138 -11.94 5.51 -22.66
C ARG A 138 -11.62 6.65 -23.66
N GLY A 139 -10.67 6.42 -24.57
CA GLY A 139 -10.34 7.33 -25.67
C GLY A 139 -9.36 8.46 -25.29
N TYR A 140 -8.66 8.36 -24.14
CA TYR A 140 -7.56 9.26 -23.80
C TYR A 140 -6.29 8.86 -24.56
N LYS A 141 -5.50 9.85 -25.01
CA LYS A 141 -4.33 9.61 -25.86
C LYS A 141 -3.04 10.23 -25.35
N LYS A 142 -3.15 11.25 -24.48
CA LYS A 142 -2.01 11.94 -23.90
C LYS A 142 -2.04 11.76 -22.39
N ILE A 143 -1.60 10.61 -21.93
CA ILE A 143 -1.71 10.23 -20.53
C ILE A 143 -0.45 10.67 -19.79
N ALA A 144 -0.62 11.36 -18.66
CA ALA A 144 0.46 11.70 -17.77
C ALA A 144 0.46 10.81 -16.52
N PHE A 145 1.62 10.71 -15.87
CA PHE A 145 1.78 9.96 -14.63
C PHE A 145 2.50 10.79 -13.56
N ILE A 146 1.85 10.99 -12.41
CA ILE A 146 2.45 11.64 -11.24
C ILE A 146 2.84 10.54 -10.26
N THR A 147 4.13 10.38 -10.00
CA THR A 147 4.70 9.33 -9.15
C THR A 147 5.69 9.90 -8.14
N THR A 148 6.30 9.05 -7.32
CA THR A 148 7.26 9.46 -6.30
C THR A 148 8.69 9.51 -6.81
N ILE A 149 9.51 10.36 -6.18
CA ILE A 149 10.97 10.40 -6.39
C ILE A 149 11.70 9.22 -5.74
N HIS A 150 11.04 8.51 -4.82
CA HIS A 150 11.64 7.39 -4.10
C HIS A 150 11.73 6.15 -4.98
N GLN A 151 12.92 5.53 -5.00
CA GLN A 151 13.22 4.34 -5.81
C GLN A 151 12.68 3.07 -5.14
N ILE A 152 11.36 2.97 -5.02
CA ILE A 152 10.66 1.82 -4.44
C ILE A 152 10.05 0.98 -5.55
N LYS A 153 10.23 -0.32 -5.45
CA LYS A 153 9.83 -1.30 -6.47
C LYS A 153 8.39 -1.09 -6.96
N ILE A 154 7.42 -0.91 -6.05
CA ILE A 154 6.01 -0.79 -6.42
C ILE A 154 5.74 0.40 -7.36
N PHE A 155 6.36 1.55 -7.12
CA PHE A 155 6.17 2.74 -7.97
C PHE A 155 6.93 2.64 -9.28
N ASN A 156 8.12 2.02 -9.27
CA ASN A 156 8.86 1.73 -10.49
C ASN A 156 8.10 0.75 -11.38
N ASP A 157 7.57 -0.33 -10.82
CA ASP A 157 6.79 -1.33 -11.55
C ASP A 157 5.51 -0.70 -12.14
N ARG A 158 4.78 0.17 -11.41
CA ARG A 158 3.63 0.92 -11.94
C ARG A 158 4.01 1.81 -13.12
N LEU A 159 5.15 2.50 -13.01
CA LEU A 159 5.65 3.35 -14.10
C LEU A 159 6.03 2.53 -15.34
N GLU A 160 6.67 1.39 -15.16
CA GLU A 160 7.00 0.49 -16.28
C GLU A 160 5.74 -0.13 -16.91
N GLY A 161 4.73 -0.48 -16.11
CA GLY A 161 3.41 -0.91 -16.60
C GLY A 161 2.72 0.18 -17.44
N TYR A 162 2.76 1.43 -16.96
CA TYR A 162 2.26 2.59 -17.73
C TYR A 162 2.96 2.72 -19.08
N LYS A 163 4.29 2.68 -19.11
CA LYS A 163 5.07 2.77 -20.36
C LYS A 163 4.74 1.63 -21.31
N ALA A 164 4.64 0.41 -20.78
CA ALA A 164 4.30 -0.77 -21.59
C ALA A 164 2.93 -0.64 -22.24
N ALA A 165 1.90 -0.21 -21.49
CA ALA A 165 0.57 -0.03 -22.05
C ALA A 165 0.52 1.05 -23.16
N LEU A 166 1.26 2.16 -22.99
CA LEU A 166 1.38 3.16 -24.06
C LEU A 166 2.02 2.57 -25.32
N ALA A 167 3.14 1.85 -25.15
CA ALA A 167 3.85 1.24 -26.26
C ALA A 167 3.02 0.20 -27.02
N ASP A 168 2.31 -0.67 -26.31
CA ASP A 168 1.44 -1.70 -26.90
C ASP A 168 0.28 -1.11 -27.69
N ASN A 169 -0.16 0.11 -27.33
CA ASN A 169 -1.21 0.84 -28.05
C ASN A 169 -0.68 1.86 -29.08
N GLY A 170 0.65 1.87 -29.32
CA GLY A 170 1.26 2.79 -30.30
C GLY A 170 1.21 4.26 -29.89
N LEU A 171 1.05 4.55 -28.61
CA LEU A 171 1.05 5.90 -28.07
C LEU A 171 2.46 6.32 -27.62
N PRO A 172 2.86 7.60 -27.82
CA PRO A 172 4.19 8.04 -27.45
C PRO A 172 4.35 8.17 -25.93
N ILE A 173 5.50 7.76 -25.42
CA ILE A 173 5.93 8.10 -24.07
C ILE A 173 6.49 9.53 -24.10
N ILE A 174 5.85 10.44 -23.42
CA ILE A 174 6.23 11.85 -23.36
C ILE A 174 6.87 12.10 -22.00
N GLU A 175 8.19 12.32 -21.97
CA GLU A 175 8.95 12.49 -20.73
C GLU A 175 8.42 13.64 -19.86
N GLU A 176 7.93 14.72 -20.47
CA GLU A 176 7.32 15.85 -19.77
C GLU A 176 6.03 15.48 -19.03
N HIS A 177 5.38 14.37 -19.39
CA HIS A 177 4.18 13.85 -18.77
C HIS A 177 4.46 12.98 -17.53
N ILE A 178 5.72 12.65 -17.26
CA ILE A 178 6.12 11.91 -16.05
C ILE A 178 6.59 12.93 -15.01
N ILE A 179 5.83 13.07 -13.93
CA ILE A 179 6.16 14.00 -12.85
C ILE A 179 6.59 13.20 -11.63
N PHE A 180 7.82 13.39 -11.23
CA PHE A 180 8.36 12.86 -9.99
C PHE A 180 8.19 13.89 -8.86
N GLY A 181 7.63 13.46 -7.73
CA GLY A 181 7.37 14.33 -6.57
C GLY A 181 7.11 13.55 -5.30
N GLY A 182 6.35 14.11 -4.37
CA GLY A 182 5.76 13.39 -3.25
C GLY A 182 4.40 12.81 -3.63
N LEU A 183 3.80 12.09 -2.68
CA LEU A 183 2.46 11.50 -2.79
C LEU A 183 1.54 12.16 -1.75
N SER A 184 1.01 13.32 -2.10
CA SER A 184 0.07 14.06 -1.27
C SER A 184 -0.88 14.90 -2.11
N ILE A 185 -1.95 15.40 -1.48
CA ILE A 185 -2.87 16.36 -2.14
C ILE A 185 -2.11 17.58 -2.67
N LYS A 186 -1.10 18.07 -1.94
CA LYS A 186 -0.27 19.21 -2.35
C LYS A 186 0.56 18.87 -3.61
N ASP A 187 1.16 17.70 -3.64
CA ASP A 187 1.99 17.25 -4.76
C ASP A 187 1.14 17.00 -6.01
N GLY A 188 -0.04 16.41 -5.86
CA GLY A 188 -1.01 16.27 -6.94
C GLY A 188 -1.42 17.60 -7.56
N ARG A 189 -1.72 18.62 -6.72
CA ARG A 189 -2.01 19.97 -7.20
C ARG A 189 -0.83 20.61 -7.93
N PHE A 190 0.37 20.44 -7.41
CA PHE A 190 1.59 20.96 -8.05
C PHE A 190 1.86 20.28 -9.39
N GLY A 191 1.81 18.94 -9.42
CA GLY A 191 2.03 18.13 -10.63
C GLY A 191 1.03 18.47 -11.74
N ALA A 192 -0.27 18.47 -11.41
CA ALA A 192 -1.31 18.87 -12.37
C ALA A 192 -1.11 20.32 -12.88
N GLY A 193 -0.77 21.25 -11.98
CA GLY A 193 -0.48 22.63 -12.38
C GLY A 193 0.71 22.77 -13.32
N LYS A 194 1.75 21.91 -13.17
CA LYS A 194 2.90 21.87 -14.09
C LYS A 194 2.49 21.29 -15.44
N LEU A 195 1.78 20.16 -15.45
CA LEU A 195 1.29 19.48 -16.66
C LEU A 195 0.39 20.39 -17.50
N MET A 196 -0.57 21.06 -16.86
CA MET A 196 -1.58 21.88 -17.57
C MET A 196 -1.07 23.25 -18.05
N ARG A 197 0.12 23.69 -17.62
CA ARG A 197 0.81 24.88 -18.17
C ARG A 197 1.67 24.56 -19.40
N GLY A 198 2.00 23.29 -19.62
CA GLY A 198 2.82 22.85 -20.76
C GLY A 198 2.13 23.11 -22.10
N ARG A 199 2.92 23.16 -23.18
CA ARG A 199 2.37 23.28 -24.56
C ARG A 199 1.66 22.01 -24.99
N ASN A 200 2.10 20.86 -24.49
CA ASN A 200 1.52 19.56 -24.79
C ASN A 200 0.76 19.05 -23.55
N LYS A 201 -0.42 19.60 -23.32
CA LYS A 201 -1.25 19.21 -22.17
C LYS A 201 -1.69 17.76 -22.28
N PRO A 202 -1.66 16.98 -21.18
CA PRO A 202 -2.28 15.66 -21.14
C PRO A 202 -3.82 15.77 -21.16
N ASP A 203 -4.47 14.75 -21.66
CA ASP A 203 -5.94 14.56 -21.58
C ASP A 203 -6.36 13.56 -20.50
N ALA A 204 -5.38 12.89 -19.85
CA ALA A 204 -5.61 12.12 -18.62
C ALA A 204 -4.37 12.12 -17.72
N ILE A 205 -4.59 11.92 -16.42
CA ILE A 205 -3.55 11.88 -15.40
C ILE A 205 -3.74 10.67 -14.51
N ILE A 206 -2.72 9.82 -14.46
CA ILE A 206 -2.59 8.76 -13.46
C ILE A 206 -1.89 9.37 -12.25
N ALA A 207 -2.47 9.27 -11.08
CA ALA A 207 -1.88 9.72 -9.82
C ALA A 207 -1.39 8.51 -9.01
N GLY A 208 -0.20 8.61 -8.42
CA GLY A 208 0.45 7.50 -7.70
C GLY A 208 -0.32 6.95 -6.50
N ASP A 209 -1.27 7.74 -5.96
CA ASP A 209 -2.27 7.33 -4.98
C ASP A 209 -3.54 8.19 -5.07
N ASP A 210 -4.59 7.82 -4.33
CA ASP A 210 -5.88 8.53 -4.33
C ASP A 210 -5.80 9.93 -3.69
N PHE A 211 -4.92 10.16 -2.72
CA PHE A 211 -4.71 11.50 -2.15
C PHE A 211 -4.09 12.45 -3.17
N THR A 212 -3.11 11.98 -3.93
CA THR A 212 -2.52 12.70 -5.06
C THR A 212 -3.58 13.00 -6.12
N ALA A 213 -4.46 12.01 -6.43
CA ALA A 213 -5.56 12.19 -7.38
C ALA A 213 -6.55 13.28 -6.94
N VAL A 214 -6.89 13.37 -5.64
CA VAL A 214 -7.69 14.49 -5.09
C VAL A 214 -7.00 15.82 -5.36
N GLY A 215 -5.69 15.88 -5.19
CA GLY A 215 -4.89 17.07 -5.49
C GLY A 215 -4.99 17.48 -6.97
N VAL A 216 -4.90 16.48 -7.88
CA VAL A 216 -5.07 16.69 -9.33
C VAL A 216 -6.46 17.24 -9.62
N ILE A 217 -7.53 16.59 -9.15
CA ILE A 217 -8.92 17.05 -9.37
C ILE A 217 -9.14 18.48 -8.87
N LYS A 218 -8.63 18.79 -7.66
CA LYS A 218 -8.70 20.15 -7.12
C LYS A 218 -8.04 21.17 -8.03
N LYS A 219 -6.87 20.84 -8.60
CA LYS A 219 -6.16 21.75 -9.52
C LYS A 219 -6.89 21.91 -10.84
N LEU A 220 -7.40 20.83 -11.40
CA LEU A 220 -8.17 20.88 -12.64
C LEU A 220 -9.42 21.76 -12.49
N LYS A 221 -10.15 21.64 -11.38
CA LYS A 221 -11.31 22.51 -11.07
C LYS A 221 -10.92 24.00 -10.98
N GLU A 222 -9.76 24.34 -10.46
CA GLU A 222 -9.29 25.74 -10.37
C GLU A 222 -9.00 26.39 -11.73
N ILE A 223 -8.84 25.59 -12.77
CA ILE A 223 -8.50 26.04 -14.13
C ILE A 223 -9.57 25.69 -15.17
N ASP A 224 -10.77 25.33 -14.69
CA ASP A 224 -11.93 24.95 -15.51
C ASP A 224 -11.66 23.78 -16.48
N GLU A 225 -10.77 22.86 -16.12
CA GLU A 225 -10.41 21.66 -16.87
C GLU A 225 -10.82 20.42 -16.04
N THR A 226 -12.10 20.21 -15.85
CA THR A 226 -12.61 19.19 -14.90
C THR A 226 -12.68 17.79 -15.50
N PRO A 227 -12.53 16.71 -14.70
CA PRO A 227 -12.90 15.36 -15.16
C PRO A 227 -14.39 15.28 -15.53
N PRO A 228 -14.78 14.51 -16.58
CA PRO A 228 -13.92 13.57 -17.31
C PRO A 228 -13.25 14.15 -18.58
N GLU A 229 -13.33 15.46 -18.84
CA GLU A 229 -12.61 16.07 -19.98
C GLU A 229 -11.10 15.81 -19.88
N VAL A 230 -10.52 16.00 -18.70
CA VAL A 230 -9.20 15.48 -18.33
C VAL A 230 -9.40 14.33 -17.36
N GLY A 231 -9.21 13.09 -17.84
CA GLY A 231 -9.40 11.88 -17.01
C GLY A 231 -8.45 11.82 -15.82
N VAL A 232 -8.94 11.34 -14.68
CA VAL A 232 -8.10 11.13 -13.49
C VAL A 232 -8.34 9.75 -12.90
N ILE A 233 -7.25 9.00 -12.67
CA ILE A 233 -7.30 7.70 -11.99
C ILE A 233 -6.23 7.66 -10.89
N GLY A 234 -6.60 7.08 -9.73
CA GLY A 234 -5.73 6.90 -8.57
C GLY A 234 -5.37 5.45 -8.30
N PHE A 235 -4.81 5.20 -7.10
CA PHE A 235 -4.49 3.88 -6.56
C PHE A 235 -4.89 3.80 -5.09
N ALA A 236 -5.30 2.66 -4.63
CA ALA A 236 -5.65 2.20 -3.29
C ALA A 236 -7.16 2.00 -3.04
N ASN A 237 -8.04 2.57 -3.85
CA ASN A 237 -9.47 2.55 -3.63
C ASN A 237 -9.84 3.03 -2.21
N GLU A 238 -9.28 4.20 -1.85
CA GLU A 238 -9.57 4.86 -0.57
C GLU A 238 -11.07 5.11 -0.42
N ALA A 239 -11.61 5.01 0.78
CA ALA A 239 -13.05 5.11 1.04
C ALA A 239 -13.67 6.42 0.50
N PHE A 240 -12.94 7.54 0.56
CA PHE A 240 -13.41 8.82 0.04
C PHE A 240 -13.55 8.86 -1.48
N SER A 241 -12.88 7.98 -2.22
CA SER A 241 -12.88 7.97 -3.69
C SER A 241 -14.27 7.81 -4.28
N ALA A 242 -15.18 7.13 -3.57
CA ALA A 242 -16.58 6.95 -3.95
C ALA A 242 -17.50 8.12 -3.56
N TYR A 243 -17.01 9.11 -2.80
CA TYR A 243 -17.83 10.17 -2.21
C TYR A 243 -17.39 11.60 -2.59
N ILE A 244 -16.24 11.76 -3.23
CA ILE A 244 -15.83 13.06 -3.78
C ILE A 244 -16.53 13.31 -5.12
N THR A 245 -16.53 14.56 -5.58
CA THR A 245 -17.14 14.94 -6.87
C THR A 245 -16.06 15.53 -7.79
N PRO A 246 -15.87 14.92 -9.00
CA PRO A 246 -16.44 13.65 -9.45
C PRO A 246 -15.91 12.48 -8.62
N ASN A 247 -16.67 11.36 -8.57
CA ASN A 247 -16.22 10.12 -7.94
C ASN A 247 -14.97 9.61 -8.65
N LEU A 248 -13.93 9.26 -7.87
CA LEU A 248 -12.61 8.94 -8.39
C LEU A 248 -12.50 7.47 -8.84
N SER A 249 -12.16 7.26 -10.11
CA SER A 249 -11.69 5.97 -10.63
C SER A 249 -10.33 5.63 -10.00
N THR A 250 -10.10 4.37 -9.67
CA THR A 250 -8.91 3.98 -8.95
C THR A 250 -8.57 2.51 -9.20
N ILE A 251 -7.34 2.12 -8.87
CA ILE A 251 -6.93 0.71 -8.83
C ILE A 251 -7.15 0.17 -7.42
N ASP A 252 -7.98 -0.86 -7.29
CA ASP A 252 -8.14 -1.60 -6.04
C ASP A 252 -6.95 -2.54 -5.84
N GLN A 253 -6.25 -2.34 -4.74
CA GLN A 253 -5.11 -3.14 -4.30
C GLN A 253 -5.52 -4.31 -3.38
N HIS A 254 -6.80 -4.51 -3.16
CA HIS A 254 -7.37 -5.59 -2.35
C HIS A 254 -6.86 -5.64 -0.91
N ALA A 255 -6.79 -4.49 -0.23
CA ALA A 255 -6.30 -4.36 1.15
C ALA A 255 -6.88 -5.43 2.12
N PRO A 256 -8.20 -5.75 2.12
CA PRO A 256 -8.73 -6.81 2.96
C PRO A 256 -8.15 -8.19 2.67
N GLN A 257 -7.81 -8.49 1.40
CA GLN A 257 -7.23 -9.77 1.02
C GLN A 257 -5.77 -9.86 1.49
N ILE A 258 -5.01 -8.77 1.40
CA ILE A 258 -3.65 -8.67 1.97
C ILE A 258 -3.69 -8.99 3.47
N GLY A 259 -4.56 -8.32 4.23
CA GLY A 259 -4.66 -8.53 5.68
C GLY A 259 -5.01 -9.98 6.06
N LYS A 260 -6.00 -10.58 5.38
CA LYS A 260 -6.37 -12.00 5.58
C LYS A 260 -5.22 -12.95 5.24
N ALA A 261 -4.47 -12.68 4.17
CA ALA A 261 -3.32 -13.48 3.77
C ALA A 261 -2.19 -13.38 4.82
N CYS A 262 -1.92 -12.16 5.34
CA CYS A 262 -0.95 -11.94 6.42
C CYS A 262 -1.31 -12.75 7.68
N ALA A 263 -2.55 -12.68 8.15
CA ALA A 263 -3.00 -13.42 9.33
C ALA A 263 -2.86 -14.94 9.14
N LYS A 264 -3.32 -15.45 8.00
CA LYS A 264 -3.22 -16.89 7.66
C LYS A 264 -1.77 -17.35 7.60
N MET A 265 -0.90 -16.56 6.97
CA MET A 265 0.53 -16.87 6.83
C MET A 265 1.21 -16.88 8.20
N PHE A 266 0.94 -15.90 9.05
CA PHE A 266 1.47 -15.84 10.41
C PHE A 266 1.09 -17.08 11.23
N LEU A 267 -0.19 -17.46 11.24
CA LEU A 267 -0.67 -18.64 11.96
C LEU A 267 -0.02 -19.93 11.47
N LYS A 268 0.32 -20.01 10.19
CA LYS A 268 1.08 -21.12 9.63
C LYS A 268 2.52 -21.12 10.12
N MET A 269 3.18 -19.96 10.13
CA MET A 269 4.59 -19.80 10.52
C MET A 269 4.81 -20.04 12.00
N ILE A 270 3.96 -19.50 12.90
CA ILE A 270 4.15 -19.57 14.36
C ILE A 270 4.00 -20.97 14.93
N ASN A 271 3.42 -21.90 14.16
CA ASN A 271 3.26 -23.30 14.52
C ASN A 271 4.37 -24.22 13.96
N GLN A 272 5.37 -23.65 13.28
CA GLN A 272 6.52 -24.39 12.74
C GLN A 272 7.74 -24.21 13.65
N PRO A 273 8.60 -25.23 13.81
CA PRO A 273 9.86 -25.12 14.55
C PRO A 273 10.80 -24.05 13.93
N ASN A 274 10.80 -23.94 12.61
CA ASN A 274 11.46 -22.87 11.87
C ASN A 274 10.42 -22.17 11.00
N PRO A 275 10.06 -20.90 11.30
CA PRO A 275 9.07 -20.14 10.56
C PRO A 275 9.37 -20.00 9.07
N TYR A 276 10.64 -20.13 8.66
CA TYR A 276 11.13 -19.88 7.30
C TYR A 276 11.32 -21.12 6.46
N THR A 277 10.89 -22.30 6.93
CA THR A 277 11.04 -23.57 6.19
C THR A 277 10.30 -23.56 4.85
N ASN A 278 9.12 -22.96 4.81
CA ASN A 278 8.29 -22.84 3.60
C ASN A 278 7.94 -21.38 3.39
N MET A 279 8.81 -20.64 2.70
CA MET A 279 8.55 -19.24 2.35
C MET A 279 7.54 -19.18 1.20
N GLU A 280 6.41 -18.52 1.45
CA GLU A 280 5.39 -18.25 0.45
C GLU A 280 5.45 -16.79 0.02
N HIS A 281 5.32 -16.56 -1.29
CA HIS A 281 5.18 -15.23 -1.86
C HIS A 281 3.83 -15.18 -2.57
N ILE A 282 2.92 -14.37 -2.03
CA ILE A 282 1.58 -14.19 -2.58
C ILE A 282 1.57 -12.87 -3.36
N VAL A 283 1.21 -12.93 -4.63
CA VAL A 283 1.02 -11.77 -5.48
C VAL A 283 -0.47 -11.70 -5.85
N LEU A 284 -1.12 -10.61 -5.50
CA LEU A 284 -2.53 -10.35 -5.82
C LEU A 284 -2.65 -9.62 -7.16
N ASP A 285 -3.69 -9.95 -7.91
CA ASP A 285 -4.02 -9.23 -9.15
C ASP A 285 -4.78 -7.94 -8.81
N PRO A 286 -4.38 -6.77 -9.37
CA PRO A 286 -5.12 -5.51 -9.23
C PRO A 286 -6.41 -5.50 -10.04
N THR A 287 -7.39 -4.69 -9.63
CA THR A 287 -8.60 -4.44 -10.41
C THR A 287 -8.89 -2.95 -10.59
N VAL A 288 -9.42 -2.57 -11.75
CA VAL A 288 -9.88 -1.21 -12.00
C VAL A 288 -11.26 -1.04 -11.37
N VAL A 289 -11.42 0.02 -10.58
CA VAL A 289 -12.72 0.49 -10.10
C VAL A 289 -13.04 1.77 -10.86
N GLU A 290 -13.83 1.61 -11.92
CA GLU A 290 -14.26 2.72 -12.74
C GLU A 290 -15.33 3.56 -12.05
N ARG A 291 -15.19 4.90 -12.15
CA ARG A 291 -16.11 5.91 -11.65
C ARG A 291 -16.16 7.11 -12.60
N GLU A 292 -16.79 8.19 -12.15
CA GLU A 292 -17.05 9.40 -12.96
C GLU A 292 -15.79 10.05 -13.50
N SER A 293 -14.68 10.03 -12.77
CA SER A 293 -13.47 10.78 -13.13
C SER A 293 -12.76 10.30 -14.41
N THR A 294 -13.15 9.16 -14.97
CA THR A 294 -12.63 8.65 -16.25
C THR A 294 -13.75 8.31 -17.23
N ASN A 295 -15.02 8.52 -16.90
CA ASN A 295 -16.15 8.17 -17.74
C ASN A 295 -16.64 9.39 -18.56
N LYS A 296 -16.23 9.47 -19.83
CA LYS A 296 -16.63 10.53 -20.76
C LYS A 296 -18.11 10.48 -21.16
N GLU A 297 -18.80 9.35 -20.95
CA GLU A 297 -20.21 9.19 -21.29
C GLU A 297 -21.15 9.68 -20.18
N ALA A 298 -20.62 10.05 -19.01
CA ALA A 298 -21.40 10.49 -17.85
C ALA A 298 -21.71 11.99 -17.85
N VAL A 299 -21.44 12.72 -18.92
CA VAL A 299 -21.69 14.17 -19.09
C VAL A 299 -22.86 14.42 -20.04
#